data_80e6bfe58e46e8f6bf84780e65056d8f
#
_entry.id   80e6bfe58e46e8f6bf84780e65056d8f
#
_cell.length_a   1.000
_cell.length_b   1.000
_cell.length_c   1.000
_cell.angle_alpha   90.00
_cell.angle_beta   90.00
_cell.angle_gamma   90.00
#
_symmetry.space_group_name_H-M   'P 1'
#
loop_
_entity.id
_entity.type
_entity.pdbx_description
1 polymer ?
#
loop_
_entity_poly.entity_id
_entity_poly.type
_entity_poly.pdbx_seq_one_letter_code
_entity_poly.pdbx_strand_id
1 'polypeptide(L)'
;MSTDDRYAPEAQHGEGGHGPRRVTRDDLPHFTTDALPDPRDIVAAERERFGGVKVGAAFFGWLAAMGTAVLLTALVAAAGTTVGLVTDTTPAEATSAATDDPATVGIAGVVALLVVVFVAYLCGGYVAGRMARFDGARQGVAVWVWALVIALAVAVAGAVVGDRYNVLVDLNSFPRIPVGEGDLTTAGIIAAVAVAVVSLLGAVVGGLAGVRYHRRVDRAGLGY
;
A
#
# COMPACT_ATOMS: atom_id res chain seq x y z
N MET A 1 50.13 -35.47 -9.64
CA MET A 1 50.69 -35.21 -10.96
C MET A 1 50.27 -33.79 -11.36
N SER A 2 51.28 -32.95 -11.30
CA SER A 2 51.53 -31.68 -12.00
C SER A 2 50.67 -30.49 -11.65
N THR A 3 51.08 -29.63 -10.74
CA THR A 3 51.98 -28.46 -10.91
C THR A 3 51.39 -27.37 -11.79
N ASP A 4 51.07 -26.26 -11.14
CA ASP A 4 51.50 -24.98 -11.68
C ASP A 4 51.76 -23.98 -10.52
N ASP A 5 53.02 -24.00 -10.06
CA ASP A 5 53.70 -22.94 -9.33
C ASP A 5 54.00 -21.81 -10.30
N ARG A 6 53.26 -20.76 -10.31
CA ARG A 6 53.67 -19.49 -10.93
C ARG A 6 52.85 -18.35 -10.36
N TYR A 7 53.32 -17.80 -9.25
CA TYR A 7 53.30 -16.37 -8.93
C TYR A 7 53.88 -16.12 -7.54
N ALA A 8 55.23 -16.16 -7.47
CA ALA A 8 55.98 -15.53 -6.43
C ALA A 8 56.42 -14.15 -6.96
N PRO A 9 56.01 -13.02 -6.36
CA PRO A 9 56.68 -11.75 -6.64
C PRO A 9 57.98 -11.69 -5.83
N GLU A 10 59.06 -11.48 -6.52
CA GLU A 10 60.38 -11.20 -5.98
C GLU A 10 60.34 -10.05 -4.98
N ALA A 11 60.81 -10.33 -3.77
CA ALA A 11 61.07 -9.33 -2.76
C ALA A 11 62.29 -8.51 -3.18
N GLN A 12 62.08 -7.35 -3.76
CA GLN A 12 63.14 -6.32 -3.87
C GLN A 12 63.37 -5.71 -2.52
N HIS A 13 64.46 -6.09 -1.88
CA HIS A 13 65.06 -5.39 -0.73
C HIS A 13 65.54 -3.99 -1.17
N GLY A 14 64.72 -2.98 -0.93
CA GLY A 14 65.13 -1.60 -0.98
C GLY A 14 65.21 -1.08 0.46
N GLU A 15 66.43 -1.02 0.98
CA GLU A 15 66.73 -0.33 2.24
C GLU A 15 66.45 1.17 2.12
N GLY A 16 65.41 1.63 2.74
CA GLY A 16 65.04 3.03 2.93
C GLY A 16 64.03 3.14 4.04
N GLY A 17 64.51 3.31 5.26
CA GLY A 17 63.71 3.40 6.49
C GLY A 17 62.77 4.58 6.50
N HIS A 18 61.58 4.37 5.94
CA HIS A 18 60.42 5.20 6.21
C HIS A 18 59.43 4.33 6.96
N GLY A 19 59.55 4.38 8.32
CA GLY A 19 58.50 3.86 9.16
C GLY A 19 57.13 4.47 8.75
N PRO A 20 56.03 3.77 8.98
CA PRO A 20 54.72 4.27 8.56
C PRO A 20 54.54 5.67 9.14
N ARG A 21 54.49 6.67 8.25
CA ARG A 21 54.22 8.07 8.61
C ARG A 21 52.90 8.09 9.38
N ARG A 22 52.94 8.40 10.64
CA ARG A 22 51.75 8.52 11.48
C ARG A 22 50.99 9.72 10.94
N VAL A 23 49.87 9.45 10.19
CA VAL A 23 48.95 10.49 9.72
C VAL A 23 48.42 11.20 10.94
N THR A 24 48.80 12.45 11.14
CA THR A 24 48.28 13.30 12.22
C THR A 24 46.95 13.91 11.78
N ARG A 25 46.18 14.37 12.73
CA ARG A 25 44.88 15.02 12.47
C ARG A 25 45.01 16.24 11.54
N ASP A 26 46.19 16.87 11.53
CA ASP A 26 46.52 18.04 10.73
C ASP A 26 46.84 17.67 9.25
N ASP A 27 47.17 16.40 8.98
CA ASP A 27 47.38 15.88 7.62
C ASP A 27 46.08 15.54 6.90
N LEU A 28 44.91 15.57 7.59
CA LEU A 28 43.62 15.36 7.01
C LEU A 28 43.17 16.65 6.32
N PRO A 29 42.61 16.57 5.10
CA PRO A 29 42.08 17.76 4.46
C PRO A 29 41.01 18.35 5.40
N HIS A 30 41.20 19.61 5.77
CA HIS A 30 40.20 20.38 6.49
C HIS A 30 39.00 20.60 5.55
N PHE A 31 38.03 19.70 5.66
CA PHE A 31 36.73 19.95 5.08
C PHE A 31 36.09 21.07 5.89
N THR A 32 36.11 22.28 5.37
CA THR A 32 35.33 23.37 5.92
C THR A 32 33.87 22.99 5.79
N THR A 33 33.14 23.05 6.89
CA THR A 33 31.68 22.72 6.97
C THR A 33 30.89 23.56 5.96
N ASP A 34 31.42 24.70 5.55
CA ASP A 34 30.82 25.59 4.52
C ASP A 34 30.84 25.00 3.11
N ALA A 35 31.60 23.92 2.84
CA ALA A 35 31.67 23.27 1.55
C ALA A 35 30.66 22.10 1.39
N LEU A 36 29.99 21.72 2.46
CA LEU A 36 28.99 20.63 2.40
C LEU A 36 27.63 21.24 2.07
N PRO A 37 26.91 20.70 1.05
CA PRO A 37 25.55 21.13 0.75
C PRO A 37 24.65 20.97 1.98
N ASP A 38 23.72 21.90 2.19
CA ASP A 38 22.70 21.74 3.25
C ASP A 38 22.00 20.38 3.04
N PRO A 39 21.88 19.56 4.08
CA PRO A 39 21.13 18.30 4.00
C PRO A 39 19.74 18.45 3.40
N ARG A 40 19.11 19.60 3.57
CA ARG A 40 17.79 19.93 2.98
C ARG A 40 17.87 20.07 1.48
N ASP A 41 18.94 20.66 0.95
CA ASP A 41 19.16 20.83 -0.48
C ASP A 41 19.43 19.49 -1.16
N ILE A 42 20.13 18.57 -0.47
CA ILE A 42 20.34 17.19 -0.94
C ILE A 42 19.00 16.46 -1.08
N VAL A 43 18.16 16.50 -0.04
CA VAL A 43 16.82 15.86 -0.06
C VAL A 43 15.91 16.52 -1.10
N ALA A 44 16.00 17.85 -1.29
CA ALA A 44 15.24 18.55 -2.30
C ALA A 44 15.63 18.10 -3.72
N ALA A 45 16.93 18.03 -4.01
CA ALA A 45 17.45 17.56 -5.29
C ALA A 45 17.10 16.06 -5.55
N GLU A 46 17.16 15.22 -4.54
CA GLU A 46 16.70 13.82 -4.65
C GLU A 46 15.19 13.74 -4.96
N ARG A 47 14.39 14.57 -4.30
CA ARG A 47 12.94 14.62 -4.55
C ARG A 47 12.62 15.14 -5.95
N GLU A 48 13.34 16.12 -6.45
CA GLU A 48 13.20 16.63 -7.81
C GLU A 48 13.53 15.53 -8.83
N ARG A 49 14.59 14.78 -8.59
CA ARG A 49 15.06 13.73 -9.51
C ARG A 49 14.28 12.43 -9.41
N PHE A 50 13.89 12.02 -8.21
CA PHE A 50 13.29 10.71 -7.91
C PHE A 50 11.87 10.79 -7.35
N GLY A 51 11.28 11.98 -7.21
CA GLY A 51 9.92 12.18 -6.76
C GLY A 51 8.88 11.73 -7.80
N GLY A 52 7.63 12.05 -7.50
CA GLY A 52 6.49 11.76 -8.37
C GLY A 52 5.86 10.39 -8.12
N VAL A 53 4.85 10.08 -8.92
CA VAL A 53 4.07 8.85 -8.81
C VAL A 53 4.86 7.67 -9.37
N LYS A 54 5.04 6.64 -8.58
CA LYS A 54 5.62 5.35 -9.00
C LYS A 54 4.49 4.38 -9.33
N VAL A 55 4.19 4.23 -10.62
CA VAL A 55 3.06 3.43 -11.12
C VAL A 55 3.09 2.00 -10.61
N GLY A 56 4.27 1.34 -10.64
CA GLY A 56 4.41 -0.02 -10.11
C GLY A 56 4.17 -0.11 -8.60
N ALA A 57 4.68 0.85 -7.81
CA ALA A 57 4.42 0.88 -6.36
C ALA A 57 2.93 1.07 -6.06
N ALA A 58 2.23 1.89 -6.84
CA ALA A 58 0.79 2.08 -6.72
C ALA A 58 0.01 0.81 -7.07
N PHE A 59 0.42 0.08 -8.10
CA PHE A 59 -0.17 -1.21 -8.46
C PHE A 59 -0.03 -2.25 -7.34
N PHE A 60 1.18 -2.41 -6.78
CA PHE A 60 1.38 -3.32 -5.65
C PHE A 60 0.62 -2.87 -4.39
N GLY A 61 0.48 -1.55 -4.18
CA GLY A 61 -0.39 -1.02 -3.14
C GLY A 61 -1.85 -1.40 -3.35
N TRP A 62 -2.35 -1.31 -4.58
CA TRP A 62 -3.70 -1.77 -4.90
C TRP A 62 -3.87 -3.28 -4.65
N LEU A 63 -2.91 -4.13 -5.05
CA LEU A 63 -2.93 -5.56 -4.74
C LEU A 63 -2.98 -5.83 -3.23
N ALA A 64 -2.19 -5.09 -2.45
CA ALA A 64 -2.20 -5.19 -0.99
C ALA A 64 -3.56 -4.78 -0.41
N ALA A 65 -4.19 -3.72 -0.95
CA ALA A 65 -5.54 -3.32 -0.54
C ALA A 65 -6.55 -4.42 -0.82
N MET A 66 -6.51 -5.02 -2.02
CA MET A 66 -7.43 -6.11 -2.40
C MET A 66 -7.24 -7.34 -1.50
N GLY A 67 -6.00 -7.78 -1.28
CA GLY A 67 -5.71 -8.90 -0.38
C GLY A 67 -6.18 -8.62 1.05
N THR A 68 -5.96 -7.42 1.57
CA THR A 68 -6.44 -7.02 2.90
C THR A 68 -7.95 -6.98 2.96
N ALA A 69 -8.63 -6.47 1.93
CA ALA A 69 -10.09 -6.45 1.88
C ALA A 69 -10.69 -7.86 1.94
N VAL A 70 -10.13 -8.81 1.17
CA VAL A 70 -10.56 -10.21 1.19
C VAL A 70 -10.36 -10.82 2.58
N LEU A 71 -9.19 -10.64 3.19
CA LEU A 71 -8.90 -11.18 4.53
C LEU A 71 -9.82 -10.60 5.60
N LEU A 72 -10.06 -9.29 5.59
CA LEU A 72 -10.93 -8.64 6.56
C LEU A 72 -12.39 -9.05 6.37
N THR A 73 -12.86 -9.17 5.12
CA THR A 73 -14.21 -9.66 4.82
C THR A 73 -14.40 -11.10 5.32
N ALA A 74 -13.42 -11.98 5.07
CA ALA A 74 -13.45 -13.35 5.58
C ALA A 74 -13.47 -13.39 7.12
N LEU A 75 -12.69 -12.51 7.77
CA LEU A 75 -12.67 -12.39 9.23
C LEU A 75 -14.02 -11.94 9.80
N VAL A 76 -14.63 -10.93 9.18
CA VAL A 76 -15.97 -10.43 9.58
C VAL A 76 -17.02 -11.53 9.40
N ALA A 77 -16.98 -12.25 8.28
CA ALA A 77 -17.88 -13.37 8.04
C ALA A 77 -17.70 -14.49 9.07
N ALA A 78 -16.46 -14.88 9.39
CA ALA A 78 -16.15 -15.88 10.39
C ALA A 78 -16.63 -15.45 11.80
N ALA A 79 -16.42 -14.18 12.15
CA ALA A 79 -16.90 -13.63 13.42
C ALA A 79 -18.43 -13.66 13.50
N GLY A 80 -19.14 -13.28 12.44
CA GLY A 80 -20.60 -13.37 12.39
C GLY A 80 -21.12 -14.80 12.56
N THR A 81 -20.49 -15.77 11.90
CA THR A 81 -20.82 -17.19 12.06
C THR A 81 -20.57 -17.68 13.49
N THR A 82 -19.46 -17.28 14.10
CA THR A 82 -19.12 -17.66 15.48
C THR A 82 -20.13 -17.10 16.47
N VAL A 83 -20.53 -15.83 16.31
CA VAL A 83 -21.58 -15.22 17.15
C VAL A 83 -22.89 -16.00 17.00
N GLY A 84 -23.31 -16.31 15.79
CA GLY A 84 -24.51 -17.11 15.54
C GLY A 84 -24.49 -18.44 16.27
N LEU A 85 -23.34 -19.16 16.25
CA LEU A 85 -23.19 -20.43 16.95
C LEU A 85 -23.23 -20.31 18.48
N VAL A 86 -22.66 -19.22 19.04
CA VAL A 86 -22.65 -18.99 20.51
C VAL A 86 -24.01 -18.54 21.02
N THR A 87 -24.79 -17.83 20.20
CA THR A 87 -26.13 -17.34 20.55
C THR A 87 -27.23 -18.31 20.15
N ASP A 88 -26.89 -19.51 19.63
CA ASP A 88 -27.83 -20.47 19.05
C ASP A 88 -28.75 -19.84 17.98
N THR A 89 -28.30 -18.75 17.35
CA THR A 89 -29.06 -18.05 16.33
C THR A 89 -28.89 -18.76 14.97
N THR A 90 -29.98 -19.28 14.45
CA THR A 90 -29.99 -19.90 13.13
C THR A 90 -29.90 -18.86 12.01
N PRO A 91 -29.44 -19.23 10.81
CA PRO A 91 -29.46 -18.32 9.66
C PRO A 91 -30.87 -17.77 9.33
N ALA A 92 -31.92 -18.56 9.61
CA ALA A 92 -33.29 -18.15 9.44
C ALA A 92 -33.69 -17.06 10.44
N GLU A 93 -33.34 -17.21 11.71
CA GLU A 93 -33.60 -16.20 12.75
C GLU A 93 -32.82 -14.91 12.51
N ALA A 94 -31.55 -15.02 12.07
CA ALA A 94 -30.73 -13.86 11.68
C ALA A 94 -31.38 -13.10 10.49
N THR A 95 -31.93 -13.86 9.52
CA THR A 95 -32.67 -13.27 8.39
C THR A 95 -33.97 -12.61 8.85
N SER A 96 -34.71 -13.25 9.76
CA SER A 96 -35.93 -12.65 10.33
C SER A 96 -35.64 -11.37 11.07
N ALA A 97 -34.62 -11.37 11.96
CA ALA A 97 -34.18 -10.17 12.67
C ALA A 97 -33.77 -9.03 11.72
N ALA A 98 -33.09 -9.35 10.62
CA ALA A 98 -32.75 -8.38 9.59
C ALA A 98 -33.98 -7.85 8.84
N THR A 99 -35.04 -8.64 8.74
CA THR A 99 -36.33 -8.25 8.14
C THR A 99 -37.15 -7.41 9.09
N ASP A 100 -37.07 -7.69 10.41
CA ASP A 100 -37.83 -6.97 11.43
C ASP A 100 -37.22 -5.59 11.73
N ASP A 101 -35.90 -5.43 11.68
CA ASP A 101 -35.22 -4.14 11.80
C ASP A 101 -34.14 -3.95 10.71
N PRO A 102 -34.58 -3.75 9.47
CA PRO A 102 -33.69 -3.63 8.32
C PRO A 102 -32.82 -2.36 8.39
N ALA A 103 -33.27 -1.34 9.10
CA ALA A 103 -32.52 -0.10 9.22
C ALA A 103 -31.27 -0.28 10.07
N THR A 104 -31.40 -0.87 11.26
CA THR A 104 -30.27 -1.11 12.17
C THR A 104 -29.28 -2.09 11.58
N VAL A 105 -29.74 -3.22 11.02
CA VAL A 105 -28.85 -4.22 10.39
C VAL A 105 -28.18 -3.64 9.16
N GLY A 106 -28.90 -2.86 8.34
CA GLY A 106 -28.33 -2.18 7.19
C GLY A 106 -27.24 -1.17 7.57
N ILE A 107 -27.47 -0.36 8.59
CA ILE A 107 -26.48 0.62 9.10
C ILE A 107 -25.22 -0.10 9.62
N ALA A 108 -25.39 -1.16 10.43
CA ALA A 108 -24.26 -1.93 10.95
C ALA A 108 -23.42 -2.54 9.82
N GLY A 109 -24.07 -3.11 8.80
CA GLY A 109 -23.42 -3.66 7.61
C GLY A 109 -22.64 -2.61 6.81
N VAL A 110 -23.25 -1.44 6.60
CA VAL A 110 -22.60 -0.30 5.91
C VAL A 110 -21.39 0.19 6.70
N VAL A 111 -21.50 0.33 8.01
CA VAL A 111 -20.37 0.76 8.86
C VAL A 111 -19.24 -0.26 8.81
N ALA A 112 -19.56 -1.56 8.94
CA ALA A 112 -18.55 -2.63 8.82
C ALA A 112 -17.86 -2.61 7.44
N LEU A 113 -18.61 -2.46 6.36
CA LEU A 113 -18.06 -2.32 5.00
C LEU A 113 -17.11 -1.12 4.89
N LEU A 114 -17.52 0.04 5.36
CA LEU A 114 -16.72 1.25 5.31
C LEU A 114 -15.42 1.11 6.12
N VAL A 115 -15.47 0.46 7.28
CA VAL A 115 -14.27 0.17 8.10
C VAL A 115 -13.34 -0.79 7.36
N VAL A 116 -13.85 -1.88 6.79
CA VAL A 116 -13.06 -2.84 6.00
C VAL A 116 -12.38 -2.14 4.82
N VAL A 117 -13.15 -1.35 4.06
CA VAL A 117 -12.62 -0.60 2.91
C VAL A 117 -11.57 0.41 3.34
N PHE A 118 -11.83 1.18 4.40
CA PHE A 118 -10.86 2.15 4.92
C PHE A 118 -9.54 1.49 5.30
N VAL A 119 -9.59 0.41 6.10
CA VAL A 119 -8.38 -0.31 6.55
C VAL A 119 -7.65 -0.95 5.39
N ALA A 120 -8.36 -1.57 4.45
CA ALA A 120 -7.78 -2.18 3.27
C ALA A 120 -6.99 -1.15 2.43
N TYR A 121 -7.60 -0.01 2.13
CA TYR A 121 -6.95 1.06 1.36
C TYR A 121 -5.86 1.78 2.15
N LEU A 122 -5.99 1.87 3.48
CA LEU A 122 -4.92 2.37 4.34
C LEU A 122 -3.68 1.45 4.25
N CYS A 123 -3.85 0.14 4.31
CA CYS A 123 -2.76 -0.82 4.13
C CYS A 123 -2.15 -0.71 2.73
N GLY A 124 -2.98 -0.63 1.68
CA GLY A 124 -2.52 -0.48 0.31
C GLY A 124 -1.75 0.82 0.07
N GLY A 125 -2.28 1.94 0.55
CA GLY A 125 -1.61 3.24 0.50
C GLY A 125 -0.29 3.23 1.27
N TYR A 126 -0.26 2.59 2.45
CA TYR A 126 0.95 2.44 3.24
C TYR A 126 2.05 1.67 2.49
N VAL A 127 1.70 0.54 1.88
CA VAL A 127 2.65 -0.26 1.06
C VAL A 127 3.19 0.59 -0.10
N ALA A 128 2.32 1.25 -0.86
CA ALA A 128 2.73 2.11 -1.97
C ALA A 128 3.62 3.27 -1.51
N GLY A 129 3.28 3.93 -0.39
CA GLY A 129 4.08 4.99 0.20
C GLY A 129 5.44 4.51 0.69
N ARG A 130 5.52 3.31 1.26
CA ARG A 130 6.79 2.68 1.67
C ARG A 130 7.71 2.39 0.48
N MET A 131 7.15 1.98 -0.66
CA MET A 131 7.93 1.69 -1.86
C MET A 131 8.37 2.96 -2.61
N ALA A 132 7.64 4.06 -2.47
CA ALA A 132 7.87 5.26 -3.25
C ALA A 132 8.87 6.26 -2.65
N ARG A 133 9.20 6.19 -1.36
CA ARG A 133 10.05 7.12 -0.57
C ARG A 133 9.52 8.55 -0.50
N PHE A 134 9.04 9.13 -1.60
CA PHE A 134 8.52 10.50 -1.71
C PHE A 134 7.04 10.52 -2.10
N ASP A 135 6.40 11.68 -1.91
CA ASP A 135 5.05 11.97 -2.42
C ASP A 135 3.96 10.96 -2.00
N GLY A 136 3.94 10.55 -0.72
CA GLY A 136 3.03 9.54 -0.19
C GLY A 136 1.54 9.81 -0.45
N ALA A 137 1.07 11.06 -0.37
CA ALA A 137 -0.31 11.40 -0.69
C ALA A 137 -0.64 11.11 -2.16
N ARG A 138 0.23 11.53 -3.09
CA ARG A 138 0.08 11.27 -4.54
C ARG A 138 0.11 9.77 -4.82
N GLN A 139 0.93 9.04 -4.07
CA GLN A 139 1.01 7.59 -4.20
C GLN A 139 -0.28 6.90 -3.72
N GLY A 140 -0.89 7.37 -2.61
CA GLY A 140 -2.19 6.91 -2.15
C GLY A 140 -3.29 7.16 -3.19
N VAL A 141 -3.33 8.37 -3.78
CA VAL A 141 -4.24 8.68 -4.89
C VAL A 141 -4.03 7.74 -6.08
N ALA A 142 -2.77 7.43 -6.42
CA ALA A 142 -2.46 6.52 -7.52
C ALA A 142 -2.93 5.08 -7.25
N VAL A 143 -2.89 4.60 -5.99
CA VAL A 143 -3.50 3.32 -5.59
C VAL A 143 -5.00 3.32 -5.87
N TRP A 144 -5.68 4.40 -5.52
CA TRP A 144 -7.12 4.55 -5.75
C TRP A 144 -7.45 4.65 -7.24
N VAL A 145 -6.65 5.36 -8.03
CA VAL A 145 -6.80 5.42 -9.49
C VAL A 145 -6.63 4.04 -10.12
N TRP A 146 -5.69 3.22 -9.65
CA TRP A 146 -5.57 1.82 -10.10
C TRP A 146 -6.85 1.02 -9.83
N ALA A 147 -7.48 1.20 -8.67
CA ALA A 147 -8.76 0.55 -8.38
C ALA A 147 -9.84 0.95 -9.39
N LEU A 148 -9.94 2.23 -9.75
CA LEU A 148 -10.88 2.70 -10.78
C LEU A 148 -10.57 2.11 -12.16
N VAL A 149 -9.30 2.09 -12.55
CA VAL A 149 -8.88 1.51 -13.84
C VAL A 149 -9.24 0.03 -13.93
N ILE A 150 -8.96 -0.73 -12.88
CA ILE A 150 -9.29 -2.16 -12.85
C ILE A 150 -10.81 -2.36 -12.78
N ALA A 151 -11.53 -1.59 -11.97
CA ALA A 151 -12.99 -1.67 -11.92
C ALA A 151 -13.62 -1.38 -13.30
N LEU A 152 -13.12 -0.36 -13.99
CA LEU A 152 -13.59 -0.05 -15.36
C LEU A 152 -13.23 -1.18 -16.33
N ALA A 153 -12.03 -1.72 -16.26
CA ALA A 153 -11.61 -2.84 -17.12
C ALA A 153 -12.50 -4.08 -16.90
N VAL A 154 -12.80 -4.40 -15.64
CA VAL A 154 -13.70 -5.52 -15.28
C VAL A 154 -15.13 -5.24 -15.75
N ALA A 155 -15.62 -4.01 -15.59
CA ALA A 155 -16.96 -3.63 -16.05
C ALA A 155 -17.09 -3.74 -17.59
N VAL A 156 -16.10 -3.26 -18.34
CA VAL A 156 -16.04 -3.38 -19.79
C VAL A 156 -15.95 -4.85 -20.22
N ALA A 157 -15.06 -5.63 -19.57
CA ALA A 157 -14.94 -7.06 -19.85
C ALA A 157 -16.27 -7.79 -19.55
N GLY A 158 -16.92 -7.47 -18.44
CA GLY A 158 -18.22 -8.02 -18.06
C GLY A 158 -19.32 -7.67 -19.07
N ALA A 159 -19.36 -6.43 -19.55
CA ALA A 159 -20.32 -6.00 -20.57
C ALA A 159 -20.09 -6.71 -21.92
N VAL A 160 -18.84 -6.92 -22.34
CA VAL A 160 -18.50 -7.57 -23.61
C VAL A 160 -18.72 -9.10 -23.57
N VAL A 161 -18.40 -9.71 -22.42
CA VAL A 161 -18.42 -11.18 -22.25
C VAL A 161 -19.73 -11.65 -21.64
N GLY A 162 -20.38 -10.82 -20.82
CA GLY A 162 -21.58 -11.14 -20.05
C GLY A 162 -22.75 -11.59 -20.94
N ASP A 163 -22.94 -10.94 -22.07
CA ASP A 163 -24.00 -11.32 -23.06
C ASP A 163 -23.77 -12.69 -23.69
N ARG A 164 -22.53 -13.18 -23.70
CA ARG A 164 -22.18 -14.46 -24.35
C ARG A 164 -22.10 -15.65 -23.40
N TYR A 165 -21.75 -15.44 -22.16
CA TYR A 165 -21.36 -16.54 -21.23
C TYR A 165 -22.07 -16.54 -19.88
N ASN A 166 -22.96 -15.59 -19.59
CA ASN A 166 -23.63 -15.47 -18.28
C ASN A 166 -22.68 -15.47 -17.07
N VAL A 167 -21.42 -15.07 -17.31
CA VAL A 167 -20.28 -15.15 -16.35
C VAL A 167 -20.58 -14.35 -15.07
N LEU A 168 -21.46 -13.33 -15.15
CA LEU A 168 -21.85 -12.55 -13.98
C LEU A 168 -22.69 -13.35 -12.98
N VAL A 169 -23.34 -14.43 -13.42
CA VAL A 169 -24.08 -15.33 -12.51
C VAL A 169 -23.11 -16.23 -11.72
N ASP A 170 -22.02 -16.65 -12.36
CA ASP A 170 -21.00 -17.50 -11.70
C ASP A 170 -20.06 -16.69 -10.78
N LEU A 171 -19.90 -15.39 -11.00
CA LEU A 171 -19.18 -14.47 -10.12
C LEU A 171 -19.99 -14.05 -8.87
N ASN A 172 -21.06 -14.76 -8.55
CA ASN A 172 -21.93 -14.54 -7.39
C ASN A 172 -21.22 -14.60 -6.03
N SER A 173 -19.93 -14.92 -6.02
CA SER A 173 -19.09 -15.03 -4.82
C SER A 173 -18.49 -13.70 -4.34
N PHE A 174 -18.64 -12.61 -5.11
CA PHE A 174 -18.21 -11.29 -4.66
C PHE A 174 -19.32 -10.61 -3.85
N PRO A 175 -18.99 -9.90 -2.74
CA PRO A 175 -19.95 -9.12 -1.99
C PRO A 175 -20.65 -8.14 -2.94
N ARG A 176 -21.90 -8.40 -3.26
CA ARG A 176 -22.72 -7.47 -4.04
C ARG A 176 -23.11 -6.32 -3.11
N ILE A 177 -22.92 -5.10 -3.58
CA ILE A 177 -23.64 -3.97 -3.01
C ILE A 177 -25.12 -4.27 -3.28
N PRO A 178 -26.01 -4.27 -2.28
CA PRO A 178 -27.42 -4.60 -2.49
C PRO A 178 -28.15 -3.43 -3.19
N VAL A 179 -27.81 -3.24 -4.46
CA VAL A 179 -28.53 -2.36 -5.38
C VAL A 179 -29.18 -3.26 -6.41
N GLY A 180 -30.50 -3.18 -6.50
CA GLY A 180 -31.26 -3.92 -7.52
C GLY A 180 -30.69 -3.61 -8.93
N GLU A 181 -30.51 -4.64 -9.72
CA GLU A 181 -30.00 -4.52 -11.09
C GLU A 181 -30.95 -3.62 -11.88
N GLY A 182 -30.50 -2.41 -12.19
CA GLY A 182 -31.20 -1.48 -13.07
C GLY A 182 -31.63 -0.13 -12.47
N ASP A 183 -31.80 -0.01 -11.15
CA ASP A 183 -32.14 1.27 -10.54
C ASP A 183 -31.00 1.82 -9.71
N LEU A 184 -30.35 2.86 -10.20
CA LEU A 184 -29.47 3.72 -9.39
C LEU A 184 -30.33 4.48 -8.40
N THR A 185 -30.71 3.81 -7.31
CA THR A 185 -31.43 4.46 -6.22
C THR A 185 -30.54 5.52 -5.58
N THR A 186 -31.15 6.60 -5.10
CA THR A 186 -30.42 7.65 -4.36
C THR A 186 -29.55 7.06 -3.22
N ALA A 187 -30.06 6.03 -2.53
CA ALA A 187 -29.31 5.31 -1.50
C ALA A 187 -28.08 4.59 -2.06
N GLY A 188 -28.18 3.94 -3.21
CA GLY A 188 -27.04 3.29 -3.89
C GLY A 188 -25.96 4.27 -4.31
N ILE A 189 -26.36 5.44 -4.83
CA ILE A 189 -25.42 6.50 -5.20
C ILE A 189 -24.70 7.04 -3.95
N ILE A 190 -25.43 7.30 -2.87
CA ILE A 190 -24.84 7.76 -1.62
C ILE A 190 -23.83 6.73 -1.08
N ALA A 191 -24.18 5.45 -1.09
CA ALA A 191 -23.31 4.37 -0.66
C ALA A 191 -22.05 4.29 -1.53
N ALA A 192 -22.17 4.37 -2.82
CA ALA A 192 -21.04 4.35 -3.76
C ALA A 192 -20.09 5.55 -3.53
N VAL A 193 -20.65 6.75 -3.34
CA VAL A 193 -19.87 7.95 -3.03
C VAL A 193 -19.17 7.80 -1.68
N ALA A 194 -19.84 7.29 -0.66
CA ALA A 194 -19.26 7.06 0.66
C ALA A 194 -18.06 6.07 0.57
N VAL A 195 -18.22 4.96 -0.12
CA VAL A 195 -17.14 3.99 -0.37
C VAL A 195 -15.98 4.63 -1.12
N ALA A 196 -16.25 5.41 -2.17
CA ALA A 196 -15.22 6.10 -2.95
C ALA A 196 -14.43 7.11 -2.09
N VAL A 197 -15.11 7.90 -1.27
CA VAL A 197 -14.48 8.87 -0.39
C VAL A 197 -13.66 8.19 0.70
N VAL A 198 -14.24 7.19 1.37
CA VAL A 198 -13.57 6.47 2.48
C VAL A 198 -12.35 5.70 1.98
N SER A 199 -12.43 5.04 0.83
CA SER A 199 -11.29 4.35 0.22
C SER A 199 -10.18 5.32 -0.17
N LEU A 200 -10.51 6.46 -0.77
CA LEU A 200 -9.54 7.50 -1.10
C LEU A 200 -8.84 8.05 0.14
N LEU A 201 -9.61 8.37 1.19
CA LEU A 201 -9.06 8.84 2.46
C LEU A 201 -8.13 7.79 3.08
N GLY A 202 -8.54 6.52 3.12
CA GLY A 202 -7.70 5.43 3.58
C GLY A 202 -6.39 5.35 2.81
N ALA A 203 -6.45 5.35 1.49
CA ALA A 203 -5.28 5.29 0.61
C ALA A 203 -4.31 6.47 0.83
N VAL A 204 -4.84 7.70 0.93
CA VAL A 204 -4.03 8.90 1.15
C VAL A 204 -3.37 8.89 2.53
N VAL A 205 -4.13 8.57 3.58
CA VAL A 205 -3.59 8.47 4.96
C VAL A 205 -2.53 7.38 5.04
N GLY A 206 -2.78 6.23 4.44
CA GLY A 206 -1.81 5.13 4.33
C GLY A 206 -0.54 5.56 3.61
N GLY A 207 -0.66 6.21 2.46
CA GLY A 207 0.48 6.72 1.69
C GLY A 207 1.33 7.72 2.47
N LEU A 208 0.70 8.65 3.18
CA LEU A 208 1.38 9.59 4.08
C LEU A 208 2.08 8.88 5.24
N ALA A 209 1.46 7.87 5.83
CA ALA A 209 2.05 7.07 6.89
C ALA A 209 3.26 6.28 6.38
N GLY A 210 3.18 5.72 5.16
CA GLY A 210 4.24 4.94 4.54
C GLY A 210 5.55 5.71 4.36
N VAL A 211 5.48 6.98 3.95
CA VAL A 211 6.70 7.80 3.75
C VAL A 211 7.30 8.37 5.05
N ARG A 212 6.58 8.35 6.18
CA ARG A 212 7.10 8.87 7.47
C ARG A 212 8.36 8.18 7.93
N TYR A 213 8.50 6.90 7.64
CA TYR A 213 9.69 6.13 8.02
C TYR A 213 10.93 6.66 7.30
N HIS A 214 10.87 6.88 6.01
CA HIS A 214 11.99 7.41 5.24
C HIS A 214 12.44 8.76 5.77
N ARG A 215 11.49 9.66 6.10
CA ARG A 215 11.79 10.96 6.72
C ARG A 215 12.47 10.84 8.08
N ARG A 216 12.21 9.76 8.85
CA ARG A 216 12.92 9.51 10.12
C ARG A 216 14.35 9.05 9.89
N VAL A 217 14.56 8.18 8.91
CA VAL A 217 15.89 7.70 8.53
C VAL A 217 16.73 8.84 7.99
N ASP A 218 16.16 9.66 7.09
CA ASP A 218 16.85 10.82 6.51
C ASP A 218 17.29 11.81 7.61
N ARG A 219 16.40 12.11 8.57
CA ARG A 219 16.74 12.97 9.70
C ARG A 219 17.84 12.37 10.59
N ALA A 220 17.80 11.08 10.85
CA ALA A 220 18.82 10.42 11.67
C ALA A 220 20.18 10.35 10.96
N GLY A 221 20.19 10.14 9.63
CA GLY A 221 21.41 10.03 8.84
C GLY A 221 22.06 11.39 8.51
N LEU A 222 21.26 12.42 8.29
CA LEU A 222 21.72 13.75 7.87
C LEU A 222 21.80 14.77 9.02
N GLY A 223 21.32 14.43 10.23
CA GLY A 223 21.50 15.24 11.44
C GLY A 223 20.64 16.52 11.50
N TYR A 224 19.46 16.57 10.86
CA TYR A 224 18.56 17.72 10.89
C TYR A 224 17.15 17.41 11.39
#